data_1cec7c3e279ef6de754d6dfba52b53cc
#
_entry.id   1cec7c3e279ef6de754d6dfba52b53cc
#
_cell.length_a   1.000
_cell.length_b   1.000
_cell.length_c   1.000
_cell.angle_alpha   90.00
_cell.angle_beta   90.00
_cell.angle_gamma   90.00
#
_symmetry.space_group_name_H-M   'P 1'
#
loop_
_entity.id
_entity.type
_entity.pdbx_description
1 polymer ?
#
loop_
_entity_poly.entity_id
_entity_poly.type
_entity_poly.pdbx_seq_one_letter_code
_entity_poly.pdbx_strand_id
1 'polypeptide(L)' 'MDRDRALAELPVAYAVALRLREGGADDEAIAAALGIDAAGVPALLEVAQAKLSAELARDPGP' A
#
# COMPACT_ATOMS: atom_id res chain seq x y z
N MET A 1 -16.49 -5.38 -0.64
CA MET A 1 -15.26 -5.31 -1.46
C MET A 1 -14.17 -6.01 -0.69
N ASP A 2 -13.50 -6.95 -1.32
CA ASP A 2 -12.39 -7.62 -0.65
C ASP A 2 -11.13 -6.75 -0.70
N ARG A 3 -10.13 -7.16 0.07
CA ARG A 3 -8.91 -6.40 0.24
C ARG A 3 -8.10 -6.29 -1.06
N ASP A 4 -8.04 -7.37 -1.82
CA ASP A 4 -7.31 -7.37 -3.09
C ASP A 4 -7.92 -6.38 -4.07
N ARG A 5 -9.23 -6.30 -4.12
CA ARG A 5 -9.91 -5.37 -4.98
C ARG A 5 -9.69 -3.93 -4.54
N ALA A 6 -9.73 -3.69 -3.23
CA ALA A 6 -9.44 -2.36 -2.70
C ALA A 6 -8.01 -1.94 -3.03
N LEU A 7 -7.05 -2.86 -2.93
CA LEU A 7 -5.66 -2.58 -3.31
C LEU A 7 -5.56 -2.22 -4.79
N ALA A 8 -6.34 -2.88 -5.64
CA ALA A 8 -6.31 -2.61 -7.09
C ALA A 8 -6.81 -1.21 -7.43
N GLU A 9 -7.58 -0.57 -6.56
CA GLU A 9 -8.07 0.78 -6.77
C GLU A 9 -7.05 1.86 -6.36
N LEU A 10 -5.97 1.46 -5.67
CA LEU A 10 -4.94 2.40 -5.25
C LEU A 10 -3.96 2.69 -6.38
N PRO A 11 -3.31 3.87 -6.35
CA PRO A 11 -2.15 4.08 -7.23
C PRO A 11 -1.15 2.95 -7.06
N VAL A 12 -0.50 2.57 -8.16
CA VAL A 12 0.36 1.38 -8.21
C VAL A 12 1.41 1.38 -7.10
N ALA A 13 2.06 2.52 -6.86
CA ALA A 13 3.12 2.59 -5.86
C ALA A 13 2.62 2.21 -4.47
N TYR A 14 1.43 2.66 -4.09
CA TYR A 14 0.86 2.34 -2.79
C TYR A 14 0.49 0.86 -2.70
N ALA A 15 -0.13 0.32 -3.75
CA ALA A 15 -0.51 -1.09 -3.77
C ALA A 15 0.73 -1.98 -3.68
N VAL A 16 1.77 -1.67 -4.44
CA VAL A 16 3.02 -2.44 -4.42
C VAL A 16 3.67 -2.38 -3.04
N ALA A 17 3.74 -1.19 -2.45
CA ALA A 17 4.35 -1.04 -1.12
C ALA A 17 3.63 -1.89 -0.07
N LEU A 18 2.30 -1.86 -0.08
CA LEU A 18 1.52 -2.64 0.89
C LEU A 18 1.69 -4.14 0.67
N ARG A 19 1.67 -4.60 -0.57
CA ARG A 19 1.84 -6.03 -0.88
C ARG A 19 3.22 -6.52 -0.47
N LEU A 20 4.26 -5.72 -0.73
CA LEU A 20 5.61 -6.08 -0.35
C LEU A 20 5.76 -6.16 1.17
N ARG A 21 5.22 -5.18 1.89
CA ARG A 21 5.29 -5.18 3.35
C ARG A 21 4.58 -6.40 3.93
N GLU A 22 3.43 -6.76 3.39
CA GLU A 22 2.69 -7.94 3.85
C GLU A 22 3.46 -9.23 3.59
N GLY A 23 4.26 -9.25 2.54
CA GLY A 23 5.12 -10.40 2.23
C GLY A 23 6.38 -10.45 3.06
N GLY A 24 6.60 -9.48 3.95
CA GLY A 24 7.76 -9.45 4.83
C GLY A 24 8.90 -8.58 4.37
N ALA A 25 8.72 -7.79 3.31
CA ALA A 25 9.78 -6.91 2.82
C ALA A 25 10.05 -5.78 3.82
N ASP A 26 11.32 -5.47 4.01
CA ASP A 26 11.72 -4.34 4.84
C ASP A 26 11.73 -3.04 4.04
N ASP A 27 12.01 -1.92 4.72
CA ASP A 27 11.99 -0.61 4.07
C ASP A 27 12.97 -0.53 2.91
N GLU A 28 14.15 -1.14 3.04
CA GLU A 28 15.15 -1.13 1.97
C GLU A 28 14.64 -1.83 0.72
N ALA A 29 13.99 -2.98 0.90
CA ALA A 29 13.44 -3.75 -0.22
C ALA A 29 12.32 -2.97 -0.92
N ILE A 30 11.45 -2.36 -0.14
CA ILE A 30 10.35 -1.55 -0.69
C ILE A 30 10.89 -0.35 -1.45
N ALA A 31 11.87 0.34 -0.86
CA ALA A 31 12.50 1.50 -1.50
C ALA A 31 13.14 1.11 -2.83
N ALA A 32 13.85 -0.02 -2.86
CA ALA A 32 14.48 -0.50 -4.08
C ALA A 32 13.45 -0.80 -5.17
N ALA A 33 12.35 -1.44 -4.80
CA ALA A 33 11.29 -1.79 -5.73
C ALA A 33 10.60 -0.54 -6.32
N LEU A 34 10.46 0.50 -5.52
CA LEU A 34 9.77 1.72 -5.93
C LEU A 34 10.70 2.80 -6.48
N GLY A 35 12.01 2.62 -6.35
CA GLY A 35 12.97 3.62 -6.78
C GLY A 35 12.97 4.87 -5.93
N ILE A 36 12.72 4.74 -4.63
CA ILE A 36 12.71 5.86 -3.69
C ILE A 36 13.73 5.65 -2.58
N ASP A 37 13.95 6.69 -1.79
CA ASP A 37 14.81 6.62 -0.61
C ASP A 37 14.11 5.80 0.48
N ALA A 38 14.84 4.90 1.13
CA ALA A 38 14.30 4.09 2.22
C ALA A 38 13.70 4.94 3.33
N ALA A 39 14.27 6.12 3.58
CA ALA A 39 13.76 7.04 4.60
C ALA A 39 12.32 7.49 4.31
N GLY A 40 11.89 7.45 3.05
CA GLY A 40 10.53 7.83 2.67
C GLY A 40 9.50 6.72 2.81
N VAL A 41 9.94 5.47 3.05
CA VAL A 41 9.03 4.33 3.08
C VAL A 41 8.01 4.40 4.21
N PRO A 42 8.39 4.74 5.46
CA PRO A 42 7.39 4.79 6.54
C PRO A 42 6.23 5.75 6.23
N ALA A 43 6.52 6.94 5.73
CA ALA A 43 5.48 7.90 5.39
C ALA A 43 4.62 7.41 4.23
N LEU A 44 5.24 6.79 3.23
CA LEU A 44 4.51 6.23 2.09
C LEU A 44 3.55 5.13 2.53
N LEU A 45 4.00 4.24 3.41
CA LEU A 45 3.16 3.17 3.93
C LEU A 45 1.99 3.71 4.75
N GLU A 46 2.23 4.76 5.51
CA GLU A 46 1.19 5.41 6.29
C GLU A 46 0.08 5.96 5.39
N VAL A 47 0.47 6.65 4.33
CA VAL A 47 -0.48 7.16 3.34
C VAL A 47 -1.19 6.02 2.63
N ALA A 48 -0.44 4.97 2.26
CA ALA A 48 -1.02 3.82 1.58
C ALA A 48 -2.07 3.13 2.44
N GLN A 49 -1.80 2.96 3.74
CA GLN A 49 -2.77 2.36 4.66
C GLN A 49 -4.01 3.22 4.79
N ALA A 50 -3.85 4.55 4.87
CA ALA A 50 -4.98 5.44 4.94
C ALA A 50 -5.85 5.36 3.69
N LYS A 51 -5.22 5.28 2.52
CA LYS A 51 -5.96 5.15 1.26
C LYS A 51 -6.67 3.80 1.16
N LEU A 52 -6.02 2.73 1.60
CA LEU A 52 -6.65 1.42 1.61
C LEU A 52 -7.87 1.41 2.53
N SER A 53 -7.75 1.97 3.72
CA SER A 53 -8.86 2.06 4.64
C SER A 53 -10.02 2.86 4.04
N ALA A 54 -9.71 3.94 3.33
CA ALA A 54 -10.74 4.74 2.68
C ALA A 54 -11.46 3.95 1.57
N GLU A 55 -10.70 3.16 0.80
CA GLU A 55 -11.32 2.33 -0.25
C GLU A 55 -12.22 1.26 0.35
N LEU A 56 -11.78 0.62 1.43
CA LEU A 56 -12.59 -0.38 2.11
C LEU A 56 -13.85 0.24 2.72
N ALA A 57 -13.73 1.46 3.25
CA ALA A 57 -14.86 2.17 3.84
C ALA A 57 -15.88 2.62 2.81
N ARG A 58 -15.47 2.77 1.54
CA ARG A 58 -16.37 3.16 0.46
C ARG A 58 -17.23 2.01 -0.03
N ASP A 59 -16.90 0.79 0.34
CA ASP A 59 -17.68 -0.37 -0.07
C ASP A 59 -19.08 -0.26 0.56
N PRO A 60 -20.14 -0.19 -0.25
CA PRO A 60 -21.49 -0.09 0.30
C PRO A 60 -21.93 -1.35 1.04
N GLY A 61 -21.13 -2.42 0.93
CA GLY A 61 -21.44 -3.67 1.54
C GLY A 61 -22.48 -4.46 0.76
N PRO A 62 -22.79 -5.61 1.25
CA PRO A 62 -23.76 -6.47 0.61
C PRO A 62 -25.17 -5.90 0.69
#